data_f5c76cf19f2b1df83d6d180fa46ff55d
#
_entry.id   f5c76cf19f2b1df83d6d180fa46ff55d
#
_cell.length_a   1.000
_cell.length_b   1.000
_cell.length_c   1.000
_cell.angle_alpha   90.00
_cell.angle_beta   90.00
_cell.angle_gamma   90.00
#
_symmetry.space_group_name_H-M   'P 1'
#
loop_
_entity.id
_entity.type
_entity.pdbx_description
1 polymer ?
#
loop_
_entity_poly.entity_id
_entity_poly.type
_entity_poly.pdbx_seq_one_letter_code
_entity_poly.pdbx_strand_id
1 'polypeptide(L)'
;MKPNSLGLNKRPQDTKVCVAMSGGVDSSATAYLLKKEGYDVFGMTMDLLLPPYAPTVSSIADAAVVAEKLGIPHYFLDMKAAFRKEVVDYFSSAYLRGETPSPCIMCNKKIKLGLLAEEAQAKGADIIVTGHYADIRLTEHGVELHKGSDVRRDQSYFLFAVKKDILQMLRCPLATYSKEQTRALASEAGLEIARKADSQDICFVSDGRYADLIEKLHAGFKDKPGDIVNLQGKILGRHKGIIHYTIGQRRGLGIGGGDILYVLKIDAQNDRIVVGAEKDLYQTEVRLENVNWLGEMQPSRADLYVKLRSRQKAVPARVEFDGNAAVVRLREEFAGVAPGQGCCFYDGTRVMGGGFIK
;
A
#
# COMPACT_ATOMS: atom_id res chain seq x y z
N MET A 1 -36.58 -2.62 -3.81
CA MET A 1 -36.04 -1.43 -3.09
C MET A 1 -34.84 -0.96 -3.90
N LYS A 2 -34.65 0.34 -4.08
CA LYS A 2 -33.41 0.82 -4.74
C LYS A 2 -32.22 0.59 -3.77
N PRO A 3 -31.04 0.24 -4.29
CA PRO A 3 -29.85 0.12 -3.46
C PRO A 3 -29.55 1.44 -2.72
N ASN A 4 -29.03 1.34 -1.48
CA ASN A 4 -28.53 2.50 -0.75
C ASN A 4 -27.20 3.02 -1.35
N SER A 5 -26.63 4.10 -0.80
CA SER A 5 -25.39 4.72 -1.32
C SER A 5 -24.17 3.77 -1.29
N LEU A 6 -24.21 2.71 -0.48
CA LEU A 6 -23.20 1.66 -0.43
C LEU A 6 -23.50 0.48 -1.37
N GLY A 7 -24.59 0.54 -2.14
CA GLY A 7 -24.96 -0.48 -3.12
C GLY A 7 -25.68 -1.71 -2.54
N LEU A 8 -26.19 -1.65 -1.30
CA LEU A 8 -26.94 -2.75 -0.68
C LEU A 8 -28.45 -2.51 -0.77
N ASN A 9 -29.20 -3.60 -1.01
CA ASN A 9 -30.68 -3.59 -1.03
C ASN A 9 -31.27 -3.55 0.40
N LYS A 10 -30.76 -2.65 1.24
CA LYS A 10 -31.19 -2.39 2.63
C LYS A 10 -31.35 -0.88 2.83
N ARG A 11 -32.19 -0.47 3.78
CA ARG A 11 -32.24 0.93 4.19
C ARG A 11 -30.93 1.27 4.94
N PRO A 12 -30.46 2.53 4.93
CA PRO A 12 -29.27 2.92 5.66
C PRO A 12 -29.30 2.49 7.13
N GLN A 13 -30.38 2.74 7.86
CA GLN A 13 -30.52 2.38 9.27
C GLN A 13 -30.54 0.87 9.56
N ASP A 14 -30.81 0.04 8.57
CA ASP A 14 -30.79 -1.43 8.68
C ASP A 14 -29.46 -2.02 8.18
N THR A 15 -28.53 -1.16 7.71
CA THR A 15 -27.23 -1.54 7.20
C THR A 15 -26.17 -1.26 8.25
N LYS A 16 -25.56 -2.32 8.77
CA LYS A 16 -24.51 -2.23 9.77
C LYS A 16 -23.15 -2.07 9.13
N VAL A 17 -22.51 -0.93 9.36
CA VAL A 17 -21.28 -0.51 8.68
C VAL A 17 -20.11 -0.44 9.65
N CYS A 18 -19.05 -1.21 9.36
CA CYS A 18 -17.78 -1.09 10.05
C CYS A 18 -16.89 -0.07 9.35
N VAL A 19 -16.51 1.00 10.01
CA VAL A 19 -15.50 1.95 9.51
C VAL A 19 -14.14 1.64 10.12
N ALA A 20 -13.15 1.33 9.28
CA ALA A 20 -11.75 1.20 9.70
C ALA A 20 -11.19 2.59 10.02
N MET A 21 -11.08 2.92 11.29
CA MET A 21 -10.67 4.23 11.80
C MET A 21 -9.19 4.21 12.15
N SER A 22 -8.41 5.09 11.52
CA SER A 22 -6.97 5.23 11.77
C SER A 22 -6.61 6.45 12.62
N GLY A 23 -7.59 7.23 13.08
CA GLY A 23 -7.36 8.52 13.71
C GLY A 23 -6.87 9.61 12.74
N GLY A 24 -6.94 9.37 11.43
CA GLY A 24 -6.67 10.35 10.39
C GLY A 24 -7.95 10.99 9.84
N VAL A 25 -7.81 12.15 9.16
CA VAL A 25 -8.94 12.93 8.65
C VAL A 25 -9.83 12.13 7.71
N ASP A 26 -9.26 11.26 6.86
CA ASP A 26 -10.02 10.53 5.84
C ASP A 26 -10.99 9.52 6.46
N SER A 27 -10.53 8.68 7.37
CA SER A 27 -11.38 7.71 8.07
C SER A 27 -12.42 8.39 8.96
N SER A 28 -12.08 9.53 9.56
CA SER A 28 -12.97 10.31 10.40
C SER A 28 -14.09 10.98 9.60
N ALA A 29 -13.75 11.59 8.46
CA ALA A 29 -14.72 12.14 7.52
C ALA A 29 -15.65 11.07 6.96
N THR A 30 -15.11 9.87 6.67
CA THR A 30 -15.89 8.72 6.22
C THR A 30 -16.90 8.28 7.26
N ALA A 31 -16.51 8.16 8.53
CA ALA A 31 -17.42 7.79 9.62
C ALA A 31 -18.55 8.83 9.79
N TYR A 32 -18.20 10.12 9.74
CA TYR A 32 -19.18 11.20 9.79
C TYR A 32 -20.17 11.15 8.62
N LEU A 33 -19.68 11.01 7.39
CA LEU A 33 -20.49 10.93 6.18
C LEU A 33 -21.55 9.84 6.29
N LEU A 34 -21.16 8.63 6.68
CA LEU A 34 -22.07 7.49 6.80
C LEU A 34 -23.07 7.66 7.94
N LYS A 35 -22.65 8.22 9.08
CA LYS A 35 -23.58 8.55 10.15
C LYS A 35 -24.59 9.60 9.72
N LYS A 36 -24.16 10.64 9.00
CA LYS A 36 -25.03 11.68 8.44
C LYS A 36 -26.06 11.10 7.45
N GLU A 37 -25.68 10.06 6.70
CA GLU A 37 -26.56 9.34 5.79
C GLU A 37 -27.51 8.35 6.52
N GLY A 38 -27.40 8.22 7.84
CA GLY A 38 -28.29 7.43 8.67
C GLY A 38 -27.95 5.93 8.77
N TYR A 39 -26.72 5.53 8.44
CA TYR A 39 -26.26 4.14 8.63
C TYR A 39 -26.06 3.78 10.10
N ASP A 40 -26.21 2.48 10.42
CA ASP A 40 -25.77 1.91 11.71
C ASP A 40 -24.24 1.73 11.68
N VAL A 41 -23.53 2.76 12.15
CA VAL A 41 -22.07 2.85 12.03
C VAL A 41 -21.39 2.47 13.35
N PHE A 42 -20.38 1.63 13.26
CA PHE A 42 -19.40 1.45 14.32
C PHE A 42 -17.96 1.58 13.79
N GLY A 43 -17.06 2.04 14.63
CA GLY A 43 -15.65 2.20 14.32
C GLY A 43 -14.81 1.01 14.81
N MET A 44 -13.77 0.66 14.07
CA MET A 44 -12.73 -0.26 14.50
C MET A 44 -11.35 0.35 14.26
N THR A 45 -10.52 0.36 15.31
CA THR A 45 -9.13 0.83 15.23
C THR A 45 -8.18 -0.30 15.59
N MET A 46 -7.17 -0.51 14.74
CA MET A 46 -6.13 -1.49 14.97
C MET A 46 -5.01 -0.89 15.80
N ASP A 47 -4.65 -1.54 16.89
CA ASP A 47 -3.40 -1.31 17.59
C ASP A 47 -2.30 -2.18 16.94
N LEU A 48 -1.43 -1.51 16.16
CA LEU A 48 -0.42 -2.16 15.32
C LEU A 48 0.99 -2.06 15.89
N LEU A 49 1.20 -1.20 16.89
CA LEU A 49 2.52 -0.69 17.18
C LEU A 49 3.11 -1.33 18.42
N LEU A 50 4.28 -1.95 18.22
CA LEU A 50 5.13 -2.45 19.30
C LEU A 50 6.19 -1.40 19.65
N PRO A 51 6.40 -1.06 20.93
CA PRO A 51 7.58 -0.31 21.32
C PRO A 51 8.87 -1.04 20.89
N PRO A 52 9.92 -0.34 20.47
CA PRO A 52 10.18 1.10 20.47
C PRO A 52 9.79 1.81 19.14
N TYR A 53 9.00 1.16 18.28
CA TYR A 53 8.74 1.58 16.90
C TYR A 53 7.48 2.44 16.74
N ALA A 54 6.81 2.71 17.84
CA ALA A 54 5.56 3.45 17.84
C ALA A 54 5.80 4.96 17.71
N PRO A 55 5.60 5.54 16.51
CA PRO A 55 5.30 6.95 16.46
C PRO A 55 3.80 7.08 16.70
N THR A 56 3.35 7.44 17.83
CA THR A 56 2.01 7.96 18.09
C THR A 56 0.96 7.00 18.66
N VAL A 57 0.97 6.90 19.97
CA VAL A 57 -0.22 6.72 20.82
C VAL A 57 -1.36 7.69 20.39
N SER A 58 -1.05 8.81 19.73
CA SER A 58 -2.01 9.83 19.32
C SER A 58 -3.06 9.35 18.33
N SER A 59 -2.74 8.44 17.39
CA SER A 59 -3.71 8.04 16.36
C SER A 59 -4.85 7.16 16.89
N ILE A 60 -4.58 6.31 17.89
CA ILE A 60 -5.60 5.48 18.54
C ILE A 60 -6.50 6.37 19.41
N ALA A 61 -5.90 7.28 20.17
CA ALA A 61 -6.64 8.25 20.98
C ALA A 61 -7.49 9.18 20.10
N ASP A 62 -6.94 9.67 18.99
CA ASP A 62 -7.68 10.49 18.04
C ASP A 62 -8.92 9.77 17.47
N ALA A 63 -8.79 8.48 17.14
CA ALA A 63 -9.90 7.68 16.66
C ALA A 63 -11.00 7.51 17.72
N ALA A 64 -10.63 7.31 19.00
CA ALA A 64 -11.56 7.22 20.11
C ALA A 64 -12.33 8.54 20.32
N VAL A 65 -11.63 9.67 20.33
CA VAL A 65 -12.24 11.01 20.45
C VAL A 65 -13.21 11.27 19.31
N VAL A 66 -12.85 10.91 18.08
CA VAL A 66 -13.76 11.04 16.92
C VAL A 66 -15.00 10.18 17.09
N ALA A 67 -14.84 8.91 17.48
CA ALA A 67 -15.97 7.99 17.67
C ALA A 67 -16.93 8.47 18.76
N GLU A 68 -16.39 8.94 19.89
CA GLU A 68 -17.15 9.55 20.98
C GLU A 68 -17.94 10.78 20.50
N LYS A 69 -17.28 11.69 19.81
CA LYS A 69 -17.90 12.91 19.28
C LYS A 69 -19.02 12.60 18.26
N LEU A 70 -18.83 11.56 17.45
CA LEU A 70 -19.84 11.09 16.52
C LEU A 70 -20.93 10.27 17.22
N GLY A 71 -20.76 9.85 18.48
CA GLY A 71 -21.68 8.97 19.20
C GLY A 71 -21.86 7.62 18.51
N ILE A 72 -20.77 7.01 18.06
CA ILE A 72 -20.75 5.67 17.45
C ILE A 72 -19.99 4.67 18.34
N PRO A 73 -20.41 3.40 18.41
CA PRO A 73 -19.64 2.35 19.07
C PRO A 73 -18.24 2.24 18.46
N HIS A 74 -17.21 2.02 19.29
CA HIS A 74 -15.83 1.93 18.83
C HIS A 74 -15.10 0.75 19.48
N TYR A 75 -14.39 -0.04 18.68
CA TYR A 75 -13.67 -1.23 19.12
C TYR A 75 -12.19 -1.11 18.80
N PHE A 76 -11.36 -1.50 19.75
CA PHE A 76 -9.93 -1.61 19.58
C PHE A 76 -9.53 -3.05 19.35
N LEU A 77 -8.66 -3.28 18.36
CA LEU A 77 -8.16 -4.60 18.02
C LEU A 77 -6.66 -4.63 18.25
N ASP A 78 -6.19 -5.49 19.15
CA ASP A 78 -4.76 -5.77 19.26
C ASP A 78 -4.32 -6.66 18.10
N MET A 79 -3.65 -6.04 17.14
CA MET A 79 -3.12 -6.72 15.96
C MET A 79 -1.59 -6.64 15.88
N LYS A 80 -0.91 -6.28 16.98
CA LYS A 80 0.54 -6.09 17.05
C LYS A 80 1.32 -7.29 16.54
N ALA A 81 0.99 -8.49 17.05
CA ALA A 81 1.68 -9.72 16.66
C ALA A 81 1.49 -10.06 15.18
N ALA A 82 0.26 -9.94 14.68
CA ALA A 82 -0.04 -10.17 13.27
C ALA A 82 0.63 -9.14 12.36
N PHE A 83 0.58 -7.86 12.73
CA PHE A 83 1.23 -6.78 11.99
C PHE A 83 2.75 -6.96 11.97
N ARG A 84 3.35 -7.32 13.10
CA ARG A 84 4.77 -7.64 13.16
C ARG A 84 5.13 -8.74 12.16
N LYS A 85 4.46 -9.88 12.20
CA LYS A 85 4.73 -11.03 11.35
C LYS A 85 4.50 -10.75 9.86
N GLU A 86 3.30 -10.22 9.52
CA GLU A 86 2.85 -10.13 8.12
C GLU A 86 3.38 -8.87 7.39
N VAL A 87 3.75 -7.82 8.13
CA VAL A 87 4.15 -6.55 7.52
C VAL A 87 5.58 -6.17 7.87
N VAL A 88 5.93 -6.14 9.17
CA VAL A 88 7.24 -5.65 9.59
C VAL A 88 8.35 -6.66 9.29
N ASP A 89 8.12 -7.94 9.58
CA ASP A 89 9.10 -9.00 9.30
C ASP A 89 9.23 -9.25 7.79
N TYR A 90 8.12 -9.15 7.02
CA TYR A 90 8.16 -9.13 5.55
C TYR A 90 9.03 -7.99 5.04
N PHE A 91 8.80 -6.76 5.54
CA PHE A 91 9.55 -5.56 5.16
C PHE A 91 11.04 -5.72 5.43
N SER A 92 11.40 -6.09 6.64
CA SER A 92 12.81 -6.22 7.04
C SER A 92 13.52 -7.35 6.29
N SER A 93 12.87 -8.51 6.15
CA SER A 93 13.43 -9.65 5.41
C SER A 93 13.65 -9.34 3.92
N ALA A 94 12.77 -8.56 3.30
CA ALA A 94 12.93 -8.13 1.92
C ALA A 94 14.17 -7.24 1.74
N TYR A 95 14.41 -6.28 2.63
CA TYR A 95 15.63 -5.45 2.60
C TYR A 95 16.89 -6.29 2.79
N LEU A 96 16.85 -7.30 3.68
CA LEU A 96 17.98 -8.22 3.85
C LEU A 96 18.28 -9.07 2.62
N ARG A 97 17.31 -9.25 1.72
CA ARG A 97 17.50 -9.87 0.41
C ARG A 97 17.88 -8.89 -0.71
N GLY A 98 18.03 -7.58 -0.39
CA GLY A 98 18.32 -6.53 -1.39
C GLY A 98 17.08 -6.08 -2.19
N GLU A 99 15.88 -6.39 -1.72
CA GLU A 99 14.62 -5.98 -2.33
C GLU A 99 14.12 -4.65 -1.76
N THR A 100 13.20 -4.00 -2.47
CA THR A 100 12.53 -2.76 -2.01
C THR A 100 11.03 -3.04 -1.82
N PRO A 101 10.60 -3.50 -0.65
CA PRO A 101 9.23 -3.94 -0.43
C PRO A 101 8.21 -2.80 -0.42
N SER A 102 6.95 -3.13 -0.65
CA SER A 102 5.79 -2.23 -0.48
C SER A 102 4.92 -2.70 0.70
N PRO A 103 5.24 -2.32 1.95
CA PRO A 103 4.56 -2.83 3.14
C PRO A 103 3.09 -2.43 3.19
N CYS A 104 2.69 -1.31 2.57
CA CYS A 104 1.30 -0.86 2.53
C CYS A 104 0.39 -1.82 1.76
N ILE A 105 0.90 -2.47 0.68
CA ILE A 105 0.14 -3.48 -0.05
C ILE A 105 -0.10 -4.70 0.85
N MET A 106 0.93 -5.15 1.57
CA MET A 106 0.83 -6.28 2.50
C MET A 106 -0.10 -5.96 3.68
N CYS A 107 -0.01 -4.74 4.23
CA CYS A 107 -0.91 -4.28 5.29
C CYS A 107 -2.37 -4.28 4.85
N ASN A 108 -2.67 -3.75 3.65
CA ASN A 108 -4.03 -3.81 3.12
C ASN A 108 -4.50 -5.26 2.91
N LYS A 109 -3.66 -6.11 2.28
CA LYS A 109 -3.98 -7.51 1.98
C LYS A 109 -4.23 -8.35 3.23
N LYS A 110 -3.37 -8.23 4.26
CA LYS A 110 -3.30 -9.16 5.39
C LYS A 110 -3.97 -8.63 6.67
N ILE A 111 -3.85 -7.34 6.92
CA ILE A 111 -4.26 -6.73 8.19
C ILE A 111 -5.58 -5.99 8.02
N LYS A 112 -5.61 -4.89 7.24
CA LYS A 112 -6.80 -4.04 7.13
C LYS A 112 -7.98 -4.73 6.44
N LEU A 113 -7.70 -5.44 5.35
CA LEU A 113 -8.71 -6.12 4.54
C LEU A 113 -8.53 -7.65 4.59
N GLY A 114 -7.83 -8.12 5.62
CA GLY A 114 -7.78 -9.50 6.07
C GLY A 114 -8.39 -9.57 7.47
N LEU A 115 -7.55 -9.54 8.50
CA LEU A 115 -7.97 -9.74 9.89
C LEU A 115 -9.03 -8.74 10.38
N LEU A 116 -8.92 -7.43 10.07
CA LEU A 116 -9.96 -6.47 10.49
C LEU A 116 -11.29 -6.79 9.81
N ALA A 117 -11.27 -7.26 8.55
CA ALA A 117 -12.47 -7.64 7.84
C ALA A 117 -13.17 -8.85 8.51
N GLU A 118 -12.41 -9.84 8.92
CA GLU A 118 -12.91 -11.01 9.66
C GLU A 118 -13.54 -10.60 10.98
N GLU A 119 -12.90 -9.73 11.75
CA GLU A 119 -13.42 -9.19 13.01
C GLU A 119 -14.67 -8.33 12.82
N ALA A 120 -14.74 -7.53 11.75
CA ALA A 120 -15.91 -6.74 11.40
C ALA A 120 -17.12 -7.64 11.10
N GLN A 121 -16.92 -8.71 10.34
CA GLN A 121 -17.95 -9.72 10.05
C GLN A 121 -18.41 -10.42 11.32
N ALA A 122 -17.50 -10.83 12.20
CA ALA A 122 -17.83 -11.45 13.49
C ALA A 122 -18.68 -10.53 14.38
N LYS A 123 -18.56 -9.19 14.22
CA LYS A 123 -19.41 -8.20 14.89
C LYS A 123 -20.70 -7.89 14.12
N GLY A 124 -20.96 -8.60 13.05
CA GLY A 124 -22.19 -8.50 12.26
C GLY A 124 -22.20 -7.33 11.27
N ALA A 125 -21.05 -6.83 10.82
CA ALA A 125 -21.00 -5.84 9.76
C ALA A 125 -21.51 -6.41 8.43
N ASP A 126 -22.42 -5.71 7.78
CA ASP A 126 -22.84 -6.00 6.40
C ASP A 126 -21.76 -5.56 5.39
N ILE A 127 -21.03 -4.49 5.73
CA ILE A 127 -20.04 -3.86 4.87
C ILE A 127 -18.91 -3.25 5.68
N ILE A 128 -17.73 -3.24 5.07
CA ILE A 128 -16.53 -2.60 5.62
C ILE A 128 -16.25 -1.35 4.81
N VAL A 129 -15.95 -0.26 5.49
CA VAL A 129 -15.69 1.01 4.86
C VAL A 129 -14.33 1.55 5.32
N THR A 130 -13.58 2.07 4.35
CA THR A 130 -12.29 2.70 4.62
C THR A 130 -12.21 4.08 3.98
N GLY A 131 -11.31 4.93 4.50
CA GLY A 131 -11.01 6.24 3.93
C GLY A 131 -10.06 6.20 2.71
N HIS A 132 -9.97 5.09 1.98
CA HIS A 132 -9.15 5.05 0.77
C HIS A 132 -9.79 5.86 -0.37
N TYR A 133 -8.92 6.53 -1.15
CA TYR A 133 -9.28 7.16 -2.42
C TYR A 133 -9.17 6.13 -3.54
N ALA A 134 -10.11 5.22 -3.60
CA ALA A 134 -10.29 4.21 -4.63
C ALA A 134 -11.78 3.95 -4.81
N ASP A 135 -12.22 3.54 -5.98
CA ASP A 135 -13.64 3.35 -6.27
C ASP A 135 -13.96 1.87 -6.38
N ILE A 136 -14.92 1.41 -5.59
CA ILE A 136 -15.42 0.04 -5.59
C ILE A 136 -16.80 0.03 -6.23
N ARG A 137 -16.92 -0.61 -7.37
CA ARG A 137 -18.18 -0.71 -8.12
C ARG A 137 -18.73 -2.12 -8.09
N LEU A 138 -20.04 -2.21 -7.87
CA LEU A 138 -20.78 -3.46 -8.05
C LEU A 138 -21.41 -3.42 -9.44
N THR A 139 -21.07 -4.39 -10.27
CA THR A 139 -21.60 -4.53 -11.62
C THR A 139 -22.30 -5.88 -11.76
N GLU A 140 -22.96 -6.13 -12.88
CA GLU A 140 -23.52 -7.44 -13.22
C GLU A 140 -22.45 -8.54 -13.34
N HIS A 141 -21.19 -8.15 -13.61
CA HIS A 141 -20.03 -9.04 -13.68
C HIS A 141 -19.29 -9.20 -12.33
N GLY A 142 -19.83 -8.65 -11.25
CA GLY A 142 -19.29 -8.71 -9.91
C GLY A 142 -18.64 -7.41 -9.45
N VAL A 143 -17.76 -7.51 -8.45
CA VAL A 143 -17.07 -6.35 -7.89
C VAL A 143 -15.88 -5.93 -8.75
N GLU A 144 -15.74 -4.63 -8.94
CA GLU A 144 -14.63 -4.01 -9.66
C GLU A 144 -13.93 -2.96 -8.76
N LEU A 145 -12.61 -2.95 -8.81
CA LEU A 145 -11.78 -1.91 -8.19
C LEU A 145 -11.36 -0.92 -9.28
N HIS A 146 -11.58 0.37 -9.03
CA HIS A 146 -11.20 1.46 -9.94
C HIS A 146 -10.34 2.50 -9.23
N LYS A 147 -9.66 3.33 -10.03
CA LYS A 147 -8.96 4.53 -9.54
C LYS A 147 -9.94 5.49 -8.89
N GLY A 148 -9.51 6.16 -7.84
CA GLY A 148 -10.21 7.33 -7.31
C GLY A 148 -10.22 8.48 -8.32
N SER A 149 -11.18 9.39 -8.20
CA SER A 149 -11.35 10.53 -9.13
C SER A 149 -10.20 11.53 -9.05
N ASP A 150 -9.63 11.78 -7.87
CA ASP A 150 -8.40 12.57 -7.73
C ASP A 150 -7.17 11.71 -8.03
N VAL A 151 -6.62 11.86 -9.24
CA VAL A 151 -5.46 11.11 -9.71
C VAL A 151 -4.23 11.27 -8.80
N ARG A 152 -4.10 12.42 -8.10
CA ARG A 152 -2.98 12.69 -7.19
C ARG A 152 -3.11 11.93 -5.88
N ARG A 153 -4.32 11.52 -5.53
CA ARG A 153 -4.67 10.83 -4.29
C ARG A 153 -5.06 9.37 -4.51
N ASP A 154 -5.14 8.92 -5.77
CA ASP A 154 -5.51 7.55 -6.11
C ASP A 154 -4.68 6.52 -5.34
N GLN A 155 -5.39 5.69 -4.56
CA GLN A 155 -4.80 4.63 -3.73
C GLN A 155 -5.13 3.22 -4.23
N SER A 156 -5.76 3.11 -5.41
CA SER A 156 -6.11 1.81 -6.00
C SER A 156 -4.91 0.88 -6.18
N TYR A 157 -3.73 1.45 -6.43
CA TYR A 157 -2.46 0.72 -6.49
C TYR A 157 -2.20 -0.13 -5.23
N PHE A 158 -2.53 0.35 -4.06
CA PHE A 158 -2.27 -0.37 -2.81
C PHE A 158 -3.29 -1.47 -2.50
N LEU A 159 -4.33 -1.60 -3.33
CA LEU A 159 -5.44 -2.53 -3.13
C LEU A 159 -5.44 -3.70 -4.13
N PHE A 160 -4.57 -3.71 -5.14
CA PHE A 160 -4.58 -4.74 -6.18
C PHE A 160 -4.42 -6.16 -5.62
N ALA A 161 -3.74 -6.32 -4.48
CA ALA A 161 -3.46 -7.61 -3.86
C ALA A 161 -4.58 -8.10 -2.92
N VAL A 162 -5.65 -7.32 -2.73
CA VAL A 162 -6.82 -7.70 -1.93
C VAL A 162 -7.64 -8.72 -2.71
N LYS A 163 -8.14 -9.75 -2.03
CA LYS A 163 -8.97 -10.78 -2.65
C LYS A 163 -10.32 -10.22 -3.11
N LYS A 164 -10.88 -10.80 -4.17
CA LYS A 164 -12.14 -10.35 -4.80
C LYS A 164 -13.35 -10.46 -3.86
N ASP A 165 -13.41 -11.51 -3.04
CA ASP A 165 -14.44 -11.73 -2.02
C ASP A 165 -14.44 -10.61 -0.96
N ILE A 166 -13.26 -10.18 -0.53
CA ILE A 166 -13.11 -9.06 0.41
C ILE A 166 -13.48 -7.71 -0.25
N LEU A 167 -13.08 -7.50 -1.51
CA LEU A 167 -13.48 -6.30 -2.25
C LEU A 167 -15.00 -6.18 -2.38
N GLN A 168 -15.73 -7.29 -2.43
CA GLN A 168 -17.18 -7.30 -2.48
C GLN A 168 -17.82 -6.67 -1.23
N MET A 169 -17.16 -6.83 -0.09
CA MET A 169 -17.57 -6.23 1.19
C MET A 169 -16.95 -4.85 1.46
N LEU A 170 -16.02 -4.39 0.64
CA LEU A 170 -15.35 -3.10 0.83
C LEU A 170 -16.11 -1.97 0.15
N ARG A 171 -16.16 -0.80 0.80
CA ARG A 171 -16.53 0.47 0.16
C ARG A 171 -15.57 1.58 0.56
N CYS A 172 -15.37 2.50 -0.36
CA CYS A 172 -14.49 3.65 -0.19
C CYS A 172 -15.25 4.92 -0.60
N PRO A 173 -16.11 5.47 0.26
CA PRO A 173 -16.97 6.62 -0.10
C PRO A 173 -16.22 7.86 -0.55
N LEU A 174 -14.93 7.99 -0.19
CA LEU A 174 -14.09 9.11 -0.59
C LEU A 174 -13.56 9.01 -2.02
N ALA A 175 -13.94 7.99 -2.79
CA ALA A 175 -13.50 7.78 -4.17
C ALA A 175 -13.71 8.98 -5.09
N THR A 176 -14.79 9.74 -4.87
CA THR A 176 -15.19 10.92 -5.68
C THR A 176 -14.87 12.25 -5.01
N TYR A 177 -14.30 12.25 -3.80
CA TYR A 177 -14.00 13.45 -3.03
C TYR A 177 -12.59 13.94 -3.28
N SER A 178 -12.42 15.26 -3.35
CA SER A 178 -11.09 15.87 -3.22
C SER A 178 -10.68 15.91 -1.74
N LYS A 179 -9.39 16.12 -1.48
CA LYS A 179 -8.90 16.26 -0.10
C LYS A 179 -9.50 17.47 0.63
N GLU A 180 -9.73 18.55 -0.10
CA GLU A 180 -10.38 19.75 0.42
C GLU A 180 -11.82 19.45 0.85
N GLN A 181 -12.57 18.72 0.03
CA GLN A 181 -13.92 18.27 0.37
C GLN A 181 -13.94 17.33 1.58
N THR A 182 -12.99 16.41 1.65
CA THR A 182 -12.84 15.51 2.82
C THR A 182 -12.56 16.29 4.12
N ARG A 183 -11.69 17.31 4.05
CA ARG A 183 -11.41 18.19 5.20
C ARG A 183 -12.61 19.04 5.56
N ALA A 184 -13.39 19.50 4.58
CA ALA A 184 -14.63 20.23 4.81
C ALA A 184 -15.66 19.37 5.57
N LEU A 185 -15.82 18.08 5.19
CA LEU A 185 -16.68 17.14 5.92
C LEU A 185 -16.23 16.96 7.38
N ALA A 186 -14.93 16.79 7.61
CA ALA A 186 -14.41 16.67 8.98
C ALA A 186 -14.60 17.97 9.78
N SER A 187 -14.47 19.13 9.16
CA SER A 187 -14.73 20.43 9.78
C SER A 187 -16.20 20.65 10.07
N GLU A 188 -17.12 20.25 9.18
CA GLU A 188 -18.57 20.28 9.39
C GLU A 188 -18.97 19.46 10.63
N ALA A 189 -18.32 18.30 10.82
CA ALA A 189 -18.49 17.48 12.03
C ALA A 189 -17.85 18.10 13.27
N GLY A 190 -17.18 19.24 13.16
CA GLY A 190 -16.44 19.89 14.24
C GLY A 190 -15.22 19.09 14.71
N LEU A 191 -14.66 18.21 13.89
CA LEU A 191 -13.53 17.35 14.24
C LEU A 191 -12.22 18.13 14.13
N GLU A 192 -11.45 18.22 15.22
CA GLU A 192 -10.16 18.92 15.25
C GLU A 192 -9.13 18.29 14.32
N ILE A 193 -9.26 16.99 14.05
CA ILE A 193 -8.43 16.21 13.12
C ILE A 193 -8.43 16.78 11.69
N ALA A 194 -9.42 17.61 11.31
CA ALA A 194 -9.51 18.25 10.01
C ALA A 194 -8.24 19.05 9.63
N ARG A 195 -7.50 19.55 10.64
CA ARG A 195 -6.27 20.35 10.46
C ARG A 195 -4.99 19.51 10.49
N LYS A 196 -5.07 18.24 10.87
CA LYS A 196 -3.90 17.35 10.97
C LYS A 196 -3.28 17.11 9.59
N ALA A 197 -1.95 17.11 9.52
CA ALA A 197 -1.21 16.75 8.31
C ALA A 197 -1.43 15.27 7.95
N ASP A 198 -1.38 14.98 6.64
CA ASP A 198 -1.45 13.60 6.17
C ASP A 198 -0.14 12.86 6.50
N SER A 199 -0.23 11.59 6.86
CA SER A 199 0.95 10.73 6.96
C SER A 199 1.52 10.49 5.56
N GLN A 200 2.80 10.84 5.35
CA GLN A 200 3.46 10.75 4.04
C GLN A 200 4.35 9.50 3.93
N ASP A 201 4.79 8.94 5.07
CA ASP A 201 5.77 7.87 5.16
C ASP A 201 5.16 6.55 5.63
N ILE A 202 5.99 5.50 5.64
CA ILE A 202 5.64 4.19 6.18
C ILE A 202 5.34 4.34 7.67
N CYS A 203 4.14 3.98 8.10
CA CYS A 203 3.60 4.29 9.43
C CYS A 203 4.41 3.74 10.63
N PHE A 204 5.28 2.76 10.42
CA PHE A 204 6.13 2.17 11.46
C PHE A 204 7.62 2.52 11.33
N VAL A 205 7.98 3.38 10.36
CA VAL A 205 9.35 3.88 10.17
C VAL A 205 9.41 5.32 10.63
N SER A 206 10.14 5.59 11.72
CA SER A 206 10.35 6.94 12.21
C SER A 206 11.41 7.66 11.37
N ASP A 207 11.13 8.91 10.99
CA ASP A 207 12.06 9.82 10.31
C ASP A 207 12.69 9.27 9.01
N GLY A 208 12.04 8.33 8.33
CA GLY A 208 12.53 7.71 7.10
C GLY A 208 13.76 6.81 7.27
N ARG A 209 14.18 6.54 8.50
CA ARG A 209 15.38 5.74 8.83
C ARG A 209 15.05 4.25 8.95
N TYR A 210 14.66 3.64 7.83
CA TYR A 210 14.30 2.22 7.81
C TYR A 210 15.47 1.28 8.14
N ALA A 211 16.72 1.67 7.83
CA ALA A 211 17.88 0.86 8.16
C ALA A 211 18.05 0.70 9.68
N ASP A 212 17.90 1.79 10.46
CA ASP A 212 17.95 1.74 11.93
C ASP A 212 16.86 0.81 12.51
N LEU A 213 15.69 0.78 11.85
CA LEU A 213 14.62 -0.13 12.23
C LEU A 213 15.01 -1.59 11.97
N ILE A 214 15.56 -1.89 10.78
CA ILE A 214 15.96 -3.25 10.40
C ILE A 214 17.04 -3.78 11.36
N GLU A 215 18.05 -2.97 11.69
CA GLU A 215 19.09 -3.32 12.65
C GLU A 215 18.53 -3.65 14.04
N LYS A 216 17.56 -2.87 14.53
CA LYS A 216 16.88 -3.11 15.81
C LYS A 216 16.01 -4.36 15.79
N LEU A 217 15.35 -4.65 14.66
CA LEU A 217 14.47 -5.82 14.51
C LEU A 217 15.24 -7.15 14.51
N HIS A 218 16.44 -7.14 13.99
CA HIS A 218 17.32 -8.31 13.89
C HIS A 218 18.48 -8.16 14.87
N ALA A 219 18.20 -8.30 16.17
CA ALA A 219 19.21 -8.23 17.22
C ALA A 219 20.35 -9.24 16.91
N GLY A 220 21.57 -8.73 16.72
CA GLY A 220 22.74 -9.50 16.28
C GLY A 220 23.01 -9.47 14.77
N PHE A 221 22.12 -8.95 13.95
CA PHE A 221 22.43 -8.61 12.57
C PHE A 221 23.36 -7.40 12.57
N LYS A 222 24.57 -7.59 12.06
CA LYS A 222 25.44 -6.47 11.71
C LYS A 222 25.47 -6.40 10.20
N ASP A 223 24.94 -5.32 9.68
CA ASP A 223 25.06 -5.02 8.25
C ASP A 223 26.53 -5.03 7.87
N LYS A 224 26.91 -5.81 6.86
CA LYS A 224 28.31 -6.03 6.51
C LYS A 224 28.75 -5.01 5.48
N PRO A 225 29.87 -4.30 5.71
CA PRO A 225 30.50 -3.50 4.67
C PRO A 225 30.91 -4.40 3.52
N GLY A 226 30.62 -3.99 2.30
CA GLY A 226 30.98 -4.73 1.09
C GLY A 226 31.43 -3.79 -0.01
N ASP A 227 31.56 -4.35 -1.22
CA ASP A 227 32.10 -3.61 -2.35
C ASP A 227 31.00 -2.97 -3.20
N ILE A 228 31.26 -1.75 -3.64
CA ILE A 228 30.49 -1.12 -4.72
C ILE A 228 31.26 -1.39 -6.01
N VAL A 229 30.63 -2.08 -6.95
CA VAL A 229 31.25 -2.52 -8.20
C VAL A 229 30.48 -1.98 -9.42
N ASN A 230 31.18 -1.81 -10.53
CA ASN A 230 30.54 -1.55 -11.82
C ASN A 230 30.02 -2.85 -12.47
N LEU A 231 29.39 -2.75 -13.65
CA LEU A 231 28.86 -3.90 -14.41
C LEU A 231 29.95 -4.93 -14.81
N GLN A 232 31.21 -4.52 -14.88
CA GLN A 232 32.36 -5.39 -15.20
C GLN A 232 32.98 -6.00 -13.94
N GLY A 233 32.43 -5.73 -12.75
CA GLY A 233 32.94 -6.25 -11.49
C GLY A 233 34.13 -5.48 -10.91
N LYS A 234 34.56 -4.36 -11.52
CA LYS A 234 35.60 -3.49 -10.97
C LYS A 234 35.10 -2.79 -9.73
N ILE A 235 35.87 -2.87 -8.65
CA ILE A 235 35.58 -2.18 -7.38
C ILE A 235 35.78 -0.67 -7.58
N LEU A 236 34.75 0.10 -7.25
CA LEU A 236 34.74 1.57 -7.29
C LEU A 236 34.75 2.20 -5.91
N GLY A 237 34.35 1.47 -4.86
CA GLY A 237 34.27 1.94 -3.51
C GLY A 237 33.77 0.86 -2.55
N ARG A 238 33.46 1.27 -1.33
CA ARG A 238 32.88 0.38 -0.33
C ARG A 238 31.61 0.99 0.25
N HIS A 239 30.64 0.13 0.50
CA HIS A 239 29.40 0.49 1.20
C HIS A 239 29.44 0.05 2.67
N LYS A 240 28.60 0.69 3.51
CA LYS A 240 28.49 0.38 4.94
C LYS A 240 27.52 -0.75 5.26
N GLY A 241 26.82 -1.24 4.26
CA GLY A 241 25.84 -2.32 4.33
C GLY A 241 24.76 -2.18 3.27
N ILE A 242 24.21 -3.31 2.78
CA ILE A 242 23.27 -3.33 1.65
C ILE A 242 21.91 -2.70 1.98
N ILE A 243 21.47 -2.74 3.24
CA ILE A 243 20.18 -2.19 3.66
C ILE A 243 20.08 -0.67 3.54
N HIS A 244 21.20 0.03 3.33
CA HIS A 244 21.23 1.48 3.15
C HIS A 244 21.04 1.92 1.68
N TYR A 245 20.82 0.98 0.76
CA TYR A 245 20.75 1.25 -0.67
C TYR A 245 19.41 0.79 -1.26
N THR A 246 19.01 1.47 -2.33
CA THR A 246 17.77 1.16 -3.07
C THR A 246 18.04 1.30 -4.57
N ILE A 247 17.42 0.45 -5.40
CA ILE A 247 17.53 0.52 -6.85
C ILE A 247 17.15 1.91 -7.36
N GLY A 248 18.01 2.48 -8.21
CA GLY A 248 17.88 3.84 -8.76
C GLY A 248 18.45 4.94 -7.86
N GLN A 249 19.01 4.62 -6.69
CA GLN A 249 19.66 5.59 -5.83
C GLN A 249 20.90 6.17 -6.51
N ARG A 250 21.01 7.52 -6.50
CA ARG A 250 22.14 8.26 -7.08
C ARG A 250 23.03 8.89 -6.01
N ARG A 251 22.42 9.36 -4.91
CA ARG A 251 23.13 10.11 -3.85
C ARG A 251 23.57 9.18 -2.73
N GLY A 252 24.66 9.56 -2.03
CA GLY A 252 25.14 8.82 -0.86
C GLY A 252 25.87 7.52 -1.18
N LEU A 253 26.37 7.35 -2.41
CA LEU A 253 27.13 6.15 -2.81
C LEU A 253 28.57 6.18 -2.24
N GLY A 254 29.10 7.36 -1.86
CA GLY A 254 30.45 7.47 -1.33
C GLY A 254 31.56 7.20 -2.36
N ILE A 255 31.22 7.20 -3.65
CA ILE A 255 32.17 7.03 -4.76
C ILE A 255 32.60 8.42 -5.20
N GLY A 256 33.90 8.72 -5.13
CA GLY A 256 34.47 9.99 -5.55
C GLY A 256 34.82 10.03 -7.04
N GLY A 257 34.67 11.19 -7.66
CA GLY A 257 35.21 11.61 -8.95
C GLY A 257 34.74 10.80 -10.16
N GLY A 258 34.03 11.41 -11.10
CA GLY A 258 33.66 10.80 -12.35
C GLY A 258 32.20 10.94 -12.73
N ASP A 259 31.69 9.99 -13.48
CA ASP A 259 30.34 9.97 -14.01
C ASP A 259 29.30 9.81 -12.91
N ILE A 260 28.07 10.28 -13.18
CA ILE A 260 26.91 10.06 -12.31
C ILE A 260 26.55 8.59 -12.38
N LEU A 261 26.60 7.90 -11.22
CA LEU A 261 26.26 6.48 -11.09
C LEU A 261 24.97 6.26 -10.30
N TYR A 262 24.28 5.18 -10.64
CA TYR A 262 23.04 4.74 -10.02
C TYR A 262 23.17 3.30 -9.54
N VAL A 263 22.49 2.96 -8.44
CA VAL A 263 22.36 1.57 -7.99
C VAL A 263 21.50 0.81 -8.99
N LEU A 264 22.08 -0.18 -9.64
CA LEU A 264 21.40 -1.04 -10.61
C LEU A 264 20.91 -2.34 -9.98
N LYS A 265 21.68 -2.90 -9.05
CA LYS A 265 21.38 -4.15 -8.38
C LYS A 265 21.98 -4.16 -6.98
N ILE A 266 21.27 -4.76 -6.04
CA ILE A 266 21.74 -5.11 -4.71
C ILE A 266 21.93 -6.62 -4.69
N ASP A 267 23.19 -7.07 -4.60
CA ASP A 267 23.58 -8.47 -4.56
C ASP A 267 23.80 -8.88 -3.10
N ALA A 268 22.71 -9.24 -2.44
CA ALA A 268 22.72 -9.59 -1.02
C ALA A 268 23.53 -10.87 -0.72
N GLN A 269 23.68 -11.77 -1.68
CA GLN A 269 24.45 -13.01 -1.48
C GLN A 269 25.95 -12.78 -1.38
N ASN A 270 26.45 -11.74 -2.09
CA ASN A 270 27.85 -11.40 -2.15
C ASN A 270 28.20 -10.10 -1.42
N ASP A 271 27.27 -9.53 -0.66
CA ASP A 271 27.38 -8.22 0.02
C ASP A 271 27.90 -7.15 -0.95
N ARG A 272 27.27 -6.99 -2.15
CA ARG A 272 27.70 -6.07 -3.19
C ARG A 272 26.59 -5.15 -3.65
N ILE A 273 26.99 -3.91 -3.97
CA ILE A 273 26.15 -2.93 -4.69
C ILE A 273 26.70 -2.78 -6.11
N VAL A 274 25.90 -3.13 -7.12
CA VAL A 274 26.26 -2.94 -8.53
C VAL A 274 25.75 -1.58 -8.98
N VAL A 275 26.63 -0.77 -9.53
CA VAL A 275 26.30 0.57 -10.03
C VAL A 275 26.65 0.71 -11.52
N GLY A 276 25.95 1.62 -12.19
CA GLY A 276 26.18 1.94 -13.59
C GLY A 276 25.58 3.28 -14.00
N ALA A 277 25.61 3.58 -15.29
CA ALA A 277 25.04 4.79 -15.85
C ALA A 277 23.48 4.75 -15.78
N GLU A 278 22.84 5.90 -15.94
CA GLU A 278 21.38 6.00 -15.95
C GLU A 278 20.72 5.08 -16.99
N LYS A 279 21.32 4.99 -18.18
CA LYS A 279 20.85 4.11 -19.26
C LYS A 279 20.76 2.63 -18.86
N ASP A 280 21.57 2.19 -17.92
CA ASP A 280 21.61 0.80 -17.45
C ASP A 280 20.46 0.47 -16.47
N LEU A 281 19.69 1.49 -16.03
CA LEU A 281 18.47 1.31 -15.23
C LEU A 281 17.24 0.91 -16.05
N TYR A 282 17.31 1.12 -17.37
CA TYR A 282 16.16 0.95 -18.25
C TYR A 282 15.93 -0.53 -18.58
N GLN A 283 14.71 -0.97 -18.46
CA GLN A 283 14.28 -2.34 -18.71
C GLN A 283 12.97 -2.35 -19.50
N THR A 284 12.77 -3.37 -20.32
CA THR A 284 11.54 -3.63 -21.09
C THR A 284 10.81 -4.87 -20.61
N GLU A 285 11.43 -5.71 -19.79
CA GLU A 285 10.83 -6.94 -19.25
C GLU A 285 10.86 -6.92 -17.72
N VAL A 286 9.71 -7.23 -17.10
CA VAL A 286 9.55 -7.31 -15.65
C VAL A 286 8.86 -8.63 -15.30
N ARG A 287 9.50 -9.42 -14.44
CA ARG A 287 8.94 -10.70 -13.97
C ARG A 287 8.20 -10.49 -12.66
N LEU A 288 7.04 -11.11 -12.54
CA LEU A 288 6.17 -10.99 -11.39
C LEU A 288 5.89 -12.35 -10.77
N GLU A 289 5.71 -12.32 -9.45
CA GLU A 289 5.22 -13.44 -8.66
C GLU A 289 4.01 -13.00 -7.82
N ASN A 290 3.30 -13.98 -7.25
CA ASN A 290 2.14 -13.73 -6.39
C ASN A 290 1.07 -12.85 -7.07
N VAL A 291 0.82 -13.12 -8.34
CA VAL A 291 -0.17 -12.40 -9.16
C VAL A 291 -1.58 -12.63 -8.59
N ASN A 292 -2.30 -11.54 -8.38
CA ASN A 292 -3.72 -11.52 -8.05
C ASN A 292 -4.50 -10.92 -9.22
N TRP A 293 -5.41 -11.70 -9.81
CA TRP A 293 -6.26 -11.25 -10.91
C TRP A 293 -7.65 -10.88 -10.39
N LEU A 294 -8.12 -9.67 -10.71
CA LEU A 294 -9.40 -9.13 -10.26
C LEU A 294 -10.48 -9.14 -11.37
N GLY A 295 -10.11 -9.47 -12.61
CA GLY A 295 -11.06 -9.70 -13.68
C GLY A 295 -11.90 -10.98 -13.48
N GLU A 296 -12.74 -11.32 -14.45
CA GLU A 296 -13.55 -12.54 -14.38
C GLU A 296 -12.67 -13.79 -14.47
N MET A 297 -12.05 -14.01 -15.60
CA MET A 297 -11.13 -15.12 -15.84
C MET A 297 -9.76 -14.56 -16.22
N GLN A 298 -8.71 -15.10 -15.61
CA GLN A 298 -7.35 -14.72 -15.96
C GLN A 298 -7.01 -15.21 -17.38
N PRO A 299 -6.69 -14.30 -18.31
CA PRO A 299 -6.30 -14.69 -19.65
C PRO A 299 -4.86 -15.22 -19.65
N SER A 300 -4.45 -15.93 -20.70
CA SER A 300 -3.03 -16.26 -20.90
C SER A 300 -2.19 -15.03 -21.26
N ARG A 301 -2.82 -14.01 -21.85
CA ARG A 301 -2.17 -12.77 -22.29
C ARG A 301 -3.18 -11.61 -22.34
N ALA A 302 -2.72 -10.40 -21.95
CA ALA A 302 -3.50 -9.17 -22.08
C ALA A 302 -2.62 -7.97 -22.42
N ASP A 303 -3.13 -7.03 -23.21
CA ASP A 303 -2.53 -5.70 -23.39
C ASP A 303 -3.18 -4.76 -22.37
N LEU A 304 -2.37 -4.23 -21.43
CA LEU A 304 -2.81 -3.46 -20.26
C LEU A 304 -1.90 -2.26 -20.03
N TYR A 305 -2.33 -1.36 -19.16
CA TYR A 305 -1.45 -0.36 -18.60
C TYR A 305 -0.93 -0.85 -17.24
N VAL A 306 0.36 -0.61 -16.93
CA VAL A 306 0.97 -1.06 -15.67
C VAL A 306 1.59 0.10 -14.91
N LYS A 307 1.45 0.08 -13.58
CA LYS A 307 2.24 0.92 -12.66
C LYS A 307 3.24 0.04 -11.93
N LEU A 308 4.51 0.36 -12.04
CA LEU A 308 5.61 -0.33 -11.34
C LEU A 308 5.96 0.35 -10.00
N ARG A 309 5.39 1.52 -9.73
CA ARG A 309 5.47 2.29 -8.47
C ARG A 309 4.20 3.09 -8.27
N SER A 310 3.82 3.34 -7.02
CA SER A 310 2.55 3.99 -6.67
C SER A 310 2.36 5.39 -7.28
N ARG A 311 3.41 6.22 -7.26
CA ARG A 311 3.36 7.63 -7.73
C ARG A 311 3.59 7.82 -9.24
N GLN A 312 3.73 6.72 -9.97
CA GLN A 312 4.07 6.72 -11.37
C GLN A 312 2.84 6.78 -12.26
N LYS A 313 2.97 7.33 -13.47
CA LYS A 313 1.97 7.15 -14.52
C LYS A 313 1.97 5.70 -14.99
N ALA A 314 0.79 5.17 -15.29
CA ALA A 314 0.68 3.86 -15.89
C ALA A 314 1.24 3.89 -17.33
N VAL A 315 2.02 2.88 -17.69
CA VAL A 315 2.64 2.72 -19.00
C VAL A 315 2.06 1.52 -19.72
N PRO A 316 1.94 1.55 -21.07
CA PRO A 316 1.38 0.43 -21.83
C PRO A 316 2.33 -0.77 -21.81
N ALA A 317 1.76 -1.96 -21.64
CA ALA A 317 2.50 -3.22 -21.58
C ALA A 317 1.67 -4.39 -22.11
N ARG A 318 2.36 -5.45 -22.49
CA ARG A 318 1.78 -6.78 -22.68
C ARG A 318 2.12 -7.63 -21.47
N VAL A 319 1.10 -8.22 -20.85
CA VAL A 319 1.25 -9.12 -19.71
C VAL A 319 0.95 -10.55 -20.16
N GLU A 320 1.89 -11.44 -19.95
CA GLU A 320 1.78 -12.88 -20.21
C GLU A 320 1.68 -13.59 -18.87
N PHE A 321 0.60 -14.34 -18.64
CA PHE A 321 0.29 -14.98 -17.35
C PHE A 321 0.64 -16.46 -17.36
N ASP A 322 1.19 -16.93 -16.23
CA ASP A 322 1.47 -18.33 -15.96
C ASP A 322 1.08 -18.62 -14.48
N GLY A 323 -0.19 -18.97 -14.27
CA GLY A 323 -0.75 -19.19 -12.94
C GLY A 323 -0.62 -17.95 -12.04
N ASN A 324 0.16 -18.05 -10.96
CA ASN A 324 0.43 -16.94 -10.04
C ASN A 324 1.70 -16.15 -10.37
N ALA A 325 2.28 -16.37 -11.56
CA ALA A 325 3.39 -15.61 -12.11
C ALA A 325 2.97 -14.86 -13.38
N ALA A 326 3.74 -13.84 -13.77
CA ALA A 326 3.56 -13.16 -15.04
C ALA A 326 4.86 -12.54 -15.54
N VAL A 327 4.93 -12.34 -16.86
CA VAL A 327 5.96 -11.54 -17.51
C VAL A 327 5.30 -10.31 -18.12
N VAL A 328 5.77 -9.13 -17.71
CA VAL A 328 5.31 -7.84 -18.22
C VAL A 328 6.34 -7.35 -19.24
N ARG A 329 5.90 -7.19 -20.49
CA ARG A 329 6.70 -6.61 -21.58
C ARG A 329 6.23 -5.18 -21.81
N LEU A 330 7.03 -4.24 -21.38
CA LEU A 330 6.77 -2.80 -21.53
C LEU A 330 6.89 -2.39 -23.00
N ARG A 331 6.07 -1.47 -23.47
CA ARG A 331 6.15 -0.92 -24.83
C ARG A 331 7.30 0.08 -24.98
N GLU A 332 7.72 0.67 -23.86
CA GLU A 332 8.81 1.62 -23.78
C GLU A 332 9.73 1.21 -22.63
N GLU A 333 10.99 1.54 -22.74
CA GLU A 333 11.97 1.31 -21.68
C GLU A 333 11.61 2.09 -20.41
N PHE A 334 11.79 1.45 -19.28
CA PHE A 334 11.42 2.00 -17.98
C PHE A 334 12.56 1.89 -16.97
N ALA A 335 12.89 3.01 -16.32
CA ALA A 335 13.96 3.08 -15.33
C ALA A 335 13.48 2.76 -13.91
N GLY A 336 14.32 2.06 -13.17
CA GLY A 336 14.13 1.90 -11.71
C GLY A 336 13.07 0.86 -11.33
N VAL A 337 12.97 -0.21 -12.10
CA VAL A 337 12.26 -1.44 -11.70
C VAL A 337 12.97 -2.03 -10.49
N ALA A 338 12.26 -2.20 -9.37
CA ALA A 338 12.86 -2.67 -8.13
C ALA A 338 12.15 -3.94 -7.63
N PRO A 339 12.89 -5.05 -7.40
CA PRO A 339 12.34 -6.25 -6.77
C PRO A 339 11.65 -5.94 -5.44
N GLY A 340 10.55 -6.62 -5.16
CA GLY A 340 9.72 -6.40 -3.96
C GLY A 340 8.64 -5.33 -4.11
N GLN A 341 8.72 -4.45 -5.14
CA GLN A 341 7.66 -3.49 -5.44
C GLN A 341 6.45 -4.18 -6.06
N GLY A 342 5.27 -3.54 -5.94
CA GLY A 342 4.08 -3.98 -6.67
C GLY A 342 4.13 -3.56 -8.14
N CYS A 343 3.56 -4.40 -9.00
CA CYS A 343 3.17 -4.04 -10.36
C CYS A 343 1.65 -4.16 -10.47
N CYS A 344 0.96 -3.04 -10.62
CA CYS A 344 -0.50 -3.00 -10.68
C CYS A 344 -0.98 -2.86 -12.13
N PHE A 345 -1.95 -3.68 -12.54
CA PHE A 345 -2.51 -3.73 -13.88
C PHE A 345 -3.78 -2.90 -13.99
N TYR A 346 -3.90 -2.12 -15.06
CA TYR A 346 -5.06 -1.27 -15.32
C TYR A 346 -5.60 -1.47 -16.74
N ASP A 347 -6.94 -1.46 -16.84
CA ASP A 347 -7.67 -1.23 -18.07
C ASP A 347 -8.50 0.04 -17.88
N GLY A 348 -8.09 1.14 -18.52
CA GLY A 348 -8.64 2.46 -18.24
C GLY A 348 -8.49 2.88 -16.78
N THR A 349 -9.62 2.98 -16.06
CA THR A 349 -9.66 3.25 -14.62
C THR A 349 -9.72 1.97 -13.78
N ARG A 350 -10.14 0.83 -14.36
CA ARG A 350 -10.30 -0.44 -13.66
C ARG A 350 -8.95 -1.05 -13.33
N VAL A 351 -8.80 -1.52 -12.10
CA VAL A 351 -7.67 -2.34 -11.66
C VAL A 351 -7.98 -3.79 -12.02
N MET A 352 -7.19 -4.36 -12.92
CA MET A 352 -7.32 -5.75 -13.35
C MET A 352 -6.57 -6.72 -12.44
N GLY A 353 -5.78 -6.20 -11.51
CA GLY A 353 -4.97 -6.98 -10.58
C GLY A 353 -3.54 -6.47 -10.49
N GLY A 354 -2.62 -7.37 -10.20
CA GLY A 354 -1.19 -7.06 -10.11
C GLY A 354 -0.39 -8.20 -9.51
N GLY A 355 0.91 -8.01 -9.38
CA GLY A 355 1.84 -8.95 -8.75
C GLY A 355 3.01 -8.21 -8.12
N PHE A 356 3.93 -8.96 -7.52
CA PHE A 356 5.17 -8.39 -6.95
C PHE A 356 6.33 -8.62 -7.90
N ILE A 357 7.16 -7.60 -8.07
CA ILE A 357 8.35 -7.64 -8.94
C ILE A 357 9.39 -8.54 -8.29
N LYS A 358 9.90 -9.50 -9.09
CA LYS A 358 10.90 -10.49 -8.69
C LYS A 358 12.32 -10.03 -8.96
#